data_d8cb6e5462ab9aa148a20bdaa0887332
#
_entry.id   d8cb6e5462ab9aa148a20bdaa0887332
#
_cell.length_a   1.000
_cell.length_b   1.000
_cell.length_c   1.000
_cell.angle_alpha   90.00
_cell.angle_beta   90.00
_cell.angle_gamma   90.00
#
_symmetry.space_group_name_H-M   'P 1'
#
loop_
_entity.id
_entity.type
_entity.pdbx_description
1 polymer ?
#
loop_
_entity_poly.entity_id
_entity_poly.type
_entity_poly.pdbx_seq_one_letter_code
_entity_poly.pdbx_strand_id
1 'polypeptide(L)'
;MGKAGHRGNIHLVTPLGILPPAQTGWVPAEAIKWPDGISSASAFIGFMAGHLKQQPHCLWTDSEWQSRFEALRVHLNPVWRGLPAAEKRRLMTHLGGAWSLTRYRSAPQTSQMAAQMLSSGQLIIHTGRVNQISVGNRGESFSAYLCSGQLLNTNIIVNCTGIGRDPLLAAMITNHVIQADAFGRGPQLADNLQLCSGNGNPYPSGYGIGAMTAGSEGDVVGATTIARQAASLAHHLTDGL
;
A
#
# COMPACT_ATOMS: atom_id res chain seq x y z
N MET A 1 -11.48 -19.08 -7.22
CA MET A 1 -11.88 -19.50 -8.59
C MET A 1 -11.42 -20.94 -8.91
N GLY A 2 -10.18 -21.35 -8.70
CA GLY A 2 -9.72 -22.71 -9.03
C GLY A 2 -10.50 -23.84 -8.33
N LYS A 3 -10.83 -23.69 -7.04
CA LYS A 3 -11.67 -24.66 -6.31
C LYS A 3 -13.14 -24.68 -6.75
N ALA A 4 -13.63 -23.64 -7.40
CA ALA A 4 -15.01 -23.52 -7.90
C ALA A 4 -15.18 -24.02 -9.35
N GLY A 5 -14.15 -24.63 -9.94
CA GLY A 5 -14.22 -25.24 -11.28
C GLY A 5 -14.20 -24.23 -12.44
N HIS A 6 -13.79 -22.97 -12.21
CA HIS A 6 -13.61 -22.02 -13.31
C HIS A 6 -12.53 -22.50 -14.28
N ARG A 7 -12.88 -22.60 -15.58
CA ARG A 7 -11.99 -23.12 -16.64
C ARG A 7 -11.59 -22.06 -17.68
N GLY A 8 -12.21 -20.88 -17.62
CA GLY A 8 -11.89 -19.79 -18.55
C GLY A 8 -10.56 -19.12 -18.23
N ASN A 9 -10.04 -18.37 -19.21
CA ASN A 9 -8.83 -17.56 -19.01
C ASN A 9 -9.09 -16.43 -18.01
N ILE A 10 -8.09 -16.16 -17.18
CA ILE A 10 -8.07 -15.06 -16.22
C ILE A 10 -6.99 -14.08 -16.70
N HIS A 11 -7.40 -12.87 -17.05
CA HIS A 11 -6.50 -11.78 -17.40
C HIS A 11 -6.28 -10.89 -16.17
N LEU A 12 -5.04 -10.83 -15.69
CA LEU A 12 -4.63 -9.94 -14.62
C LEU A 12 -3.88 -8.76 -15.20
N VAL A 13 -4.41 -7.55 -15.06
CA VAL A 13 -3.73 -6.32 -15.46
C VAL A 13 -3.10 -5.67 -14.24
N THR A 14 -1.77 -5.49 -14.26
CA THR A 14 -1.02 -4.88 -13.17
C THR A 14 0.06 -3.95 -13.70
N PRO A 15 0.31 -2.78 -13.05
CA PRO A 15 1.26 -1.80 -13.54
C PRO A 15 2.69 -2.33 -13.72
N LEU A 16 3.12 -3.27 -12.89
CA LEU A 16 4.48 -3.80 -12.90
C LEU A 16 4.61 -5.17 -13.62
N GLY A 17 3.49 -5.79 -14.01
CA GLY A 17 3.51 -7.09 -14.66
C GLY A 17 3.95 -8.27 -13.78
N ILE A 18 3.97 -8.08 -12.47
CA ILE A 18 4.40 -9.09 -11.50
C ILE A 18 3.39 -9.25 -10.37
N LEU A 19 3.40 -10.43 -9.75
CA LEU A 19 2.61 -10.72 -8.56
C LEU A 19 3.41 -10.45 -7.28
N PRO A 20 2.74 -10.14 -6.16
CA PRO A 20 3.40 -10.09 -4.86
C PRO A 20 4.04 -11.45 -4.54
N PRO A 21 5.22 -11.48 -3.90
CA PRO A 21 5.84 -12.73 -3.47
C PRO A 21 4.99 -13.44 -2.43
N ALA A 22 5.18 -14.74 -2.28
CA ALA A 22 4.58 -15.50 -1.19
C ALA A 22 5.14 -15.02 0.15
N GLN A 23 4.28 -14.96 1.16
CA GLN A 23 4.71 -14.85 2.54
C GLN A 23 5.48 -16.11 2.91
N THR A 24 6.73 -15.97 3.35
CA THR A 24 7.54 -17.09 3.86
C THR A 24 7.38 -17.24 5.37
N GLY A 25 7.72 -18.42 5.89
CA GLY A 25 7.98 -18.57 7.33
C GLY A 25 9.32 -17.89 7.65
N TRP A 26 9.29 -16.84 8.45
CA TRP A 26 10.49 -16.12 8.88
C TRP A 26 10.46 -15.87 10.39
N VAL A 27 11.65 -15.82 10.96
CA VAL A 27 11.83 -15.42 12.35
C VAL A 27 12.05 -13.90 12.35
N PRO A 28 11.37 -13.12 13.23
CA PRO A 28 11.62 -11.69 13.32
C PRO A 28 13.10 -11.41 13.59
N ALA A 29 13.74 -10.61 12.73
CA ALA A 29 15.05 -10.07 13.02
C ALA A 29 14.93 -9.00 14.10
N GLU A 30 16.05 -8.69 14.77
CA GLU A 30 16.12 -7.56 15.68
C GLU A 30 15.68 -6.28 14.96
N ALA A 31 14.84 -5.48 15.62
CA ALA A 31 14.33 -4.25 15.06
C ALA A 31 15.47 -3.27 14.74
N ILE A 32 15.51 -2.80 13.51
CA ILE A 32 16.56 -1.90 13.03
C ILE A 32 16.19 -0.47 13.37
N LYS A 33 17.05 0.19 14.16
CA LYS A 33 16.90 1.61 14.47
C LYS A 33 17.32 2.45 13.27
N TRP A 34 16.44 3.31 12.81
CA TRP A 34 16.77 4.29 11.78
C TRP A 34 17.67 5.39 12.35
N PRO A 35 18.60 5.94 11.56
CA PRO A 35 19.39 7.09 12.00
C PRO A 35 18.50 8.32 12.13
N ASP A 36 18.87 9.19 13.04
CA ASP A 36 18.21 10.49 13.19
C ASP A 36 18.50 11.38 11.98
N GLY A 37 17.58 12.29 11.67
CA GLY A 37 17.79 13.31 10.65
C GLY A 37 17.58 12.84 9.20
N ILE A 38 16.97 11.69 8.94
CA ILE A 38 16.56 11.33 7.58
C ILE A 38 15.50 12.33 7.10
N SER A 39 15.90 13.19 6.17
CA SER A 39 15.05 14.28 5.63
C SER A 39 14.87 14.20 4.10
N SER A 40 15.43 13.20 3.43
CA SER A 40 15.33 13.05 1.98
C SER A 40 15.00 11.63 1.55
N ALA A 41 14.35 11.50 0.40
CA ALA A 41 14.07 10.21 -0.23
C ALA A 41 15.35 9.41 -0.52
N SER A 42 16.42 10.10 -0.91
CA SER A 42 17.71 9.44 -1.20
C SER A 42 18.33 8.85 0.06
N ALA A 43 18.32 9.56 1.19
CA ALA A 43 18.83 9.05 2.46
C ALA A 43 17.98 7.87 2.96
N PHE A 44 16.65 7.98 2.84
CA PHE A 44 15.72 6.90 3.17
C PHE A 44 16.02 5.62 2.37
N ILE A 45 16.13 5.74 1.04
CA ILE A 45 16.42 4.60 0.16
C ILE A 45 17.81 4.03 0.44
N GLY A 46 18.81 4.89 0.63
CA GLY A 46 20.19 4.49 0.91
C GLY A 46 20.28 3.65 2.18
N PHE A 47 19.61 4.07 3.24
CA PHE A 47 19.54 3.32 4.49
C PHE A 47 18.87 1.96 4.32
N MET A 48 17.67 1.93 3.71
CA MET A 48 16.98 0.68 3.41
C MET A 48 17.83 -0.27 2.56
N ALA A 49 18.41 0.24 1.47
CA ALA A 49 19.24 -0.56 0.57
C ALA A 49 20.45 -1.14 1.26
N GLY A 50 21.10 -0.39 2.14
CA GLY A 50 22.23 -0.87 2.94
C GLY A 50 21.88 -2.08 3.80
N HIS A 51 20.70 -2.11 4.39
CA HIS A 51 20.23 -3.21 5.24
C HIS A 51 19.67 -4.40 4.44
N LEU A 52 19.00 -4.15 3.31
CA LEU A 52 18.41 -5.20 2.50
C LEU A 52 19.41 -5.89 1.56
N LYS A 53 20.50 -5.20 1.16
CA LYS A 53 21.52 -5.71 0.25
C LYS A 53 22.69 -6.41 0.94
N GLN A 54 22.67 -6.59 2.26
CA GLN A 54 23.81 -7.16 3.01
C GLN A 54 24.20 -8.59 2.59
N GLN A 55 23.33 -9.26 1.83
CA GLN A 55 23.67 -10.55 1.21
C GLN A 55 23.38 -10.48 -0.31
N PRO A 56 24.41 -10.58 -1.17
CA PRO A 56 24.27 -10.39 -2.61
C PRO A 56 23.38 -11.42 -3.32
N HIS A 57 23.02 -12.51 -2.66
CA HIS A 57 22.16 -13.57 -3.20
C HIS A 57 20.77 -13.63 -2.59
N CYS A 58 20.43 -12.72 -1.66
CA CYS A 58 19.14 -12.73 -0.99
C CYS A 58 18.08 -12.02 -1.84
N LEU A 59 17.09 -12.77 -2.30
CA LEU A 59 15.97 -12.25 -3.08
C LEU A 59 14.83 -11.82 -2.17
N TRP A 60 14.02 -10.86 -2.63
CA TRP A 60 12.83 -10.39 -1.92
C TRP A 60 11.78 -11.47 -1.65
N THR A 61 11.94 -12.64 -2.28
CA THR A 61 11.16 -13.86 -2.04
C THR A 61 11.67 -14.68 -0.85
N ASP A 62 12.89 -14.41 -0.37
CA ASP A 62 13.53 -15.23 0.65
C ASP A 62 13.10 -14.83 2.06
N SER A 63 13.07 -15.81 2.97
CA SER A 63 12.67 -15.60 4.36
C SER A 63 13.56 -14.59 5.09
N GLU A 64 14.86 -14.63 4.84
CA GLU A 64 15.82 -13.70 5.45
C GLU A 64 15.58 -12.26 5.01
N TRP A 65 15.38 -12.04 3.70
CA TRP A 65 15.06 -10.73 3.17
C TRP A 65 13.75 -10.19 3.78
N GLN A 66 12.73 -11.04 3.85
CA GLN A 66 11.44 -10.66 4.43
C GLN A 66 11.56 -10.33 5.91
N SER A 67 12.37 -11.07 6.67
CA SER A 67 12.66 -10.81 8.08
C SER A 67 13.32 -9.43 8.27
N ARG A 68 14.34 -9.09 7.47
CA ARG A 68 15.04 -7.81 7.50
C ARG A 68 14.12 -6.64 7.11
N PHE A 69 13.27 -6.84 6.11
CA PHE A 69 12.28 -5.84 5.71
C PHE A 69 11.30 -5.54 6.85
N GLU A 70 10.83 -6.56 7.56
CA GLU A 70 9.97 -6.36 8.73
C GLU A 70 10.71 -5.65 9.87
N ALA A 71 11.99 -5.97 10.11
CA ALA A 71 12.82 -5.30 11.12
C ALA A 71 12.96 -3.79 10.86
N LEU A 72 13.12 -3.39 9.58
CA LEU A 72 13.13 -1.97 9.18
C LEU A 72 11.78 -1.28 9.44
N ARG A 73 10.68 -2.01 9.27
CA ARG A 73 9.33 -1.44 9.39
C ARG A 73 8.92 -1.08 10.83
N VAL A 74 9.54 -1.72 11.83
CA VAL A 74 9.18 -1.49 13.26
C VAL A 74 9.25 0.00 13.62
N HIS A 75 10.28 0.70 13.14
CA HIS A 75 10.55 2.11 13.45
C HIS A 75 10.35 3.04 12.24
N LEU A 76 9.56 2.62 11.25
CA LEU A 76 9.36 3.39 10.02
C LEU A 76 8.53 4.67 10.22
N ASN A 77 7.47 4.59 11.04
CA ASN A 77 6.48 5.68 11.13
C ASN A 77 7.08 7.02 11.57
N PRO A 78 7.94 7.10 12.60
CA PRO A 78 8.60 8.36 12.96
C PRO A 78 9.42 8.96 11.83
N VAL A 79 10.15 8.12 11.08
CA VAL A 79 10.94 8.57 9.92
C VAL A 79 10.04 9.11 8.83
N TRP A 80 8.95 8.40 8.54
CA TRP A 80 7.97 8.85 7.56
C TRP A 80 7.35 10.19 7.94
N ARG A 81 6.93 10.37 9.20
CA ARG A 81 6.38 11.63 9.68
C ARG A 81 7.35 12.79 9.48
N GLY A 82 8.63 12.59 9.79
CA GLY A 82 9.68 13.60 9.66
C GLY A 82 10.04 13.99 8.23
N LEU A 83 9.66 13.20 7.21
CA LEU A 83 9.96 13.53 5.84
C LEU A 83 9.12 14.71 5.33
N PRO A 84 9.74 15.67 4.61
CA PRO A 84 9.02 16.72 3.89
C PRO A 84 8.02 16.15 2.88
N ALA A 85 6.89 16.85 2.68
CA ALA A 85 5.84 16.42 1.76
C ALA A 85 6.34 16.13 0.32
N ALA A 86 7.29 16.92 -0.16
CA ALA A 86 7.90 16.70 -1.48
C ALA A 86 8.67 15.38 -1.55
N GLU A 87 9.40 15.03 -0.48
CA GLU A 87 10.18 13.80 -0.41
C GLU A 87 9.27 12.56 -0.23
N LYS A 88 8.18 12.69 0.54
CA LYS A 88 7.13 11.64 0.60
C LYS A 88 6.56 11.37 -0.80
N ARG A 89 6.19 12.41 -1.54
CA ARG A 89 5.69 12.26 -2.91
C ARG A 89 6.71 11.60 -3.83
N ARG A 90 7.98 12.01 -3.74
CA ARG A 90 9.08 11.43 -4.51
C ARG A 90 9.23 9.93 -4.22
N LEU A 91 9.25 9.53 -2.95
CA LEU A 91 9.30 8.13 -2.55
C LEU A 91 8.13 7.33 -3.13
N MET A 92 6.91 7.81 -2.99
CA MET A 92 5.73 7.10 -3.48
C MET A 92 5.67 7.01 -4.99
N THR A 93 6.14 8.03 -5.71
CA THR A 93 6.20 8.01 -7.17
C THR A 93 7.16 6.94 -7.69
N HIS A 94 8.33 6.80 -7.07
CA HIS A 94 9.38 5.90 -7.58
C HIS A 94 9.39 4.54 -6.91
N LEU A 95 8.98 4.43 -5.66
CA LEU A 95 9.04 3.19 -4.87
C LEU A 95 7.70 2.64 -4.42
N GLY A 96 6.60 3.41 -4.53
CA GLY A 96 5.31 2.99 -3.99
C GLY A 96 4.82 1.64 -4.51
N GLY A 97 5.06 1.35 -5.79
CA GLY A 97 4.73 0.04 -6.37
C GLY A 97 5.58 -1.09 -5.81
N ALA A 98 6.89 -0.91 -5.73
CA ALA A 98 7.81 -1.89 -5.16
C ALA A 98 7.54 -2.10 -3.66
N TRP A 99 7.32 -1.01 -2.92
CA TRP A 99 6.91 -1.08 -1.52
C TRP A 99 5.65 -1.92 -1.33
N SER A 100 4.60 -1.66 -2.12
CA SER A 100 3.35 -2.41 -2.03
C SER A 100 3.53 -3.89 -2.29
N LEU A 101 4.33 -4.28 -3.29
CA LEU A 101 4.63 -5.67 -3.59
C LEU A 101 5.39 -6.37 -2.46
N THR A 102 6.37 -5.71 -1.85
CA THR A 102 7.16 -6.29 -0.78
C THR A 102 6.43 -6.31 0.56
N ARG A 103 5.53 -5.35 0.76
CA ARG A 103 4.75 -5.19 1.98
C ARG A 103 3.53 -6.11 2.04
N TYR A 104 2.78 -6.20 0.94
CA TYR A 104 1.52 -6.95 0.86
C TYR A 104 1.73 -8.27 0.13
N ARG A 105 2.39 -9.19 0.82
CA ARG A 105 2.71 -10.51 0.30
C ARG A 105 1.47 -11.38 0.19
N SER A 106 1.50 -12.33 -0.74
CA SER A 106 0.44 -13.32 -0.91
C SER A 106 0.51 -14.40 0.15
N ALA A 107 -0.64 -14.94 0.56
CA ALA A 107 -0.67 -16.20 1.29
C ALA A 107 -0.02 -17.31 0.45
N PRO A 108 0.76 -18.24 1.06
CA PRO A 108 1.46 -19.29 0.31
C PRO A 108 0.54 -20.11 -0.60
N GLN A 109 -0.65 -20.43 -0.13
CA GLN A 109 -1.66 -21.18 -0.89
C GLN A 109 -2.15 -20.42 -2.12
N THR A 110 -2.30 -19.09 -2.02
CA THR A 110 -2.71 -18.23 -3.13
C THR A 110 -1.59 -18.12 -4.17
N SER A 111 -0.34 -17.97 -3.73
CA SER A 111 0.82 -17.95 -4.61
C SER A 111 1.02 -19.26 -5.35
N GLN A 112 0.84 -20.40 -4.67
CA GLN A 112 0.92 -21.72 -5.29
C GLN A 112 -0.15 -21.90 -6.36
N MET A 113 -1.40 -21.51 -6.07
CA MET A 113 -2.49 -21.57 -7.04
C MET A 113 -2.22 -20.66 -8.25
N ALA A 114 -1.75 -19.43 -8.02
CA ALA A 114 -1.40 -18.51 -9.09
C ALA A 114 -0.29 -19.08 -9.98
N ALA A 115 0.75 -19.71 -9.40
CA ALA A 115 1.82 -20.37 -10.14
C ALA A 115 1.29 -21.53 -11.00
N GLN A 116 0.38 -22.35 -10.47
CA GLN A 116 -0.27 -23.43 -11.24
C GLN A 116 -1.09 -22.88 -12.41
N MET A 117 -1.85 -21.81 -12.20
CA MET A 117 -2.64 -21.17 -13.26
C MET A 117 -1.76 -20.51 -14.32
N LEU A 118 -0.63 -19.92 -13.93
CA LEU A 118 0.36 -19.38 -14.87
C LEU A 118 0.98 -20.48 -15.72
N SER A 119 1.41 -21.60 -15.11
CA SER A 119 2.03 -22.71 -15.82
C SER A 119 1.08 -23.44 -16.77
N SER A 120 -0.21 -23.46 -16.44
CA SER A 120 -1.26 -24.02 -17.33
C SER A 120 -1.74 -23.05 -18.41
N GLY A 121 -1.30 -21.78 -18.40
CA GLY A 121 -1.78 -20.75 -19.31
C GLY A 121 -3.17 -20.19 -18.97
N GLN A 122 -3.79 -20.64 -17.88
CA GLN A 122 -5.10 -20.14 -17.46
C GLN A 122 -5.03 -18.69 -16.92
N LEU A 123 -3.97 -18.34 -16.19
CA LEU A 123 -3.71 -16.97 -15.72
C LEU A 123 -2.72 -16.29 -16.66
N ILE A 124 -3.10 -15.16 -17.22
CA ILE A 124 -2.29 -14.35 -18.13
C ILE A 124 -2.08 -12.98 -17.49
N ILE A 125 -0.83 -12.59 -17.28
CA ILE A 125 -0.48 -11.29 -16.70
C ILE A 125 -0.20 -10.30 -17.82
N HIS A 126 -0.85 -9.14 -17.76
CA HIS A 126 -0.63 -8.00 -18.64
C HIS A 126 0.01 -6.87 -17.85
N THR A 127 1.14 -6.38 -18.34
CA THR A 127 1.78 -5.19 -17.79
C THR A 127 1.09 -3.94 -18.33
N GLY A 128 0.58 -3.10 -17.44
CA GLY A 128 -0.05 -1.85 -17.84
C GLY A 128 -1.22 -1.44 -16.96
N ARG A 129 -2.03 -0.56 -17.49
CA ARG A 129 -3.24 -0.01 -16.85
C ARG A 129 -4.41 -0.12 -17.80
N VAL A 130 -5.60 -0.31 -17.24
CA VAL A 130 -6.86 -0.19 -17.99
C VAL A 130 -7.13 1.30 -18.22
N ASN A 131 -7.33 1.68 -19.48
CA ASN A 131 -7.68 3.03 -19.88
C ASN A 131 -9.20 3.23 -19.90
N GLN A 132 -9.92 2.25 -20.48
CA GLN A 132 -11.35 2.32 -20.65
C GLN A 132 -11.97 0.93 -20.55
N ILE A 133 -13.20 0.88 -20.05
CA ILE A 133 -14.04 -0.31 -20.09
C ILE A 133 -15.33 0.08 -20.83
N SER A 134 -15.72 -0.74 -21.80
CA SER A 134 -17.03 -0.65 -22.44
C SER A 134 -17.86 -1.91 -22.15
N VAL A 135 -19.15 -1.72 -22.02
CA VAL A 135 -20.13 -2.80 -21.80
C VAL A 135 -20.70 -3.20 -23.15
N GLY A 136 -20.69 -4.49 -23.44
CA GLY A 136 -21.29 -5.03 -24.66
C GLY A 136 -22.82 -5.02 -24.62
N ASN A 137 -23.41 -5.34 -25.74
CA ASN A 137 -24.85 -5.43 -25.87
C ASN A 137 -25.43 -6.42 -24.83
N ARG A 138 -26.46 -6.01 -24.11
CA ARG A 138 -27.15 -6.77 -23.05
C ARG A 138 -26.40 -6.89 -21.70
N GLY A 139 -25.24 -6.25 -21.52
CA GLY A 139 -24.48 -6.32 -20.25
C GLY A 139 -23.79 -7.66 -19.98
N GLU A 140 -23.71 -8.56 -20.94
CA GLU A 140 -23.17 -9.91 -20.77
C GLU A 140 -21.67 -10.02 -21.07
N SER A 141 -21.05 -8.95 -21.58
CA SER A 141 -19.63 -8.90 -21.92
C SER A 141 -19.05 -7.52 -21.67
N PHE A 142 -17.73 -7.51 -21.48
CA PHE A 142 -16.95 -6.30 -21.26
C PHE A 142 -15.75 -6.29 -22.18
N SER A 143 -15.40 -5.11 -22.68
CA SER A 143 -14.18 -4.85 -23.44
C SER A 143 -13.31 -3.90 -22.64
N ALA A 144 -12.16 -4.35 -22.17
CA ALA A 144 -11.20 -3.54 -21.43
C ALA A 144 -10.05 -3.12 -22.38
N TYR A 145 -9.89 -1.83 -22.57
CA TYR A 145 -8.82 -1.22 -23.38
C TYR A 145 -7.67 -0.86 -22.47
N LEU A 146 -6.50 -1.44 -22.72
CA LEU A 146 -5.29 -1.11 -21.98
C LEU A 146 -4.63 0.15 -22.56
N CYS A 147 -3.86 0.86 -21.73
CA CYS A 147 -3.06 2.01 -22.18
C CYS A 147 -2.04 1.64 -23.28
N SER A 148 -1.68 0.37 -23.42
CA SER A 148 -0.85 -0.17 -24.49
C SER A 148 -1.55 -0.27 -25.85
N GLY A 149 -2.86 -0.05 -25.91
CA GLY A 149 -3.71 -0.29 -27.08
C GLY A 149 -4.25 -1.72 -27.18
N GLN A 150 -3.86 -2.63 -26.27
CA GLN A 150 -4.39 -3.99 -26.24
C GLN A 150 -5.85 -3.99 -25.78
N LEU A 151 -6.68 -4.83 -26.45
CA LEU A 151 -8.07 -5.08 -26.10
C LEU A 151 -8.21 -6.46 -25.46
N LEU A 152 -8.88 -6.50 -24.32
CA LEU A 152 -9.25 -7.72 -23.60
C LEU A 152 -10.77 -7.84 -23.54
N ASN A 153 -11.33 -8.96 -24.01
CA ASN A 153 -12.76 -9.25 -23.92
C ASN A 153 -13.00 -10.27 -22.81
N THR A 154 -14.01 -10.02 -21.98
CA THR A 154 -14.35 -10.86 -20.82
C THR A 154 -15.83 -10.75 -20.47
N ASN A 155 -16.35 -11.73 -19.73
CA ASN A 155 -17.72 -11.70 -19.19
C ASN A 155 -17.77 -11.16 -17.74
N ILE A 156 -16.61 -11.09 -17.05
CA ILE A 156 -16.54 -10.64 -15.66
C ILE A 156 -15.34 -9.73 -15.49
N ILE A 157 -15.55 -8.62 -14.81
CA ILE A 157 -14.48 -7.74 -14.36
C ILE A 157 -14.49 -7.69 -12.83
N VAL A 158 -13.32 -7.93 -12.22
CA VAL A 158 -13.11 -7.75 -10.79
C VAL A 158 -12.22 -6.53 -10.60
N ASN A 159 -12.77 -5.48 -9.99
CA ASN A 159 -12.02 -4.26 -9.69
C ASN A 159 -11.18 -4.45 -8.42
N CYS A 160 -9.87 -4.57 -8.58
CA CYS A 160 -8.88 -4.68 -7.51
C CYS A 160 -7.97 -3.43 -7.40
N THR A 161 -8.42 -2.27 -7.90
CA THR A 161 -7.60 -1.04 -7.94
C THR A 161 -7.51 -0.31 -6.61
N GLY A 162 -8.10 -0.86 -5.57
CA GLY A 162 -8.12 -0.28 -4.23
C GLY A 162 -9.43 0.46 -3.92
N ILE A 163 -9.45 1.03 -2.73
CA ILE A 163 -10.60 1.79 -2.23
C ILE A 163 -10.58 3.18 -2.86
N GLY A 164 -11.74 3.65 -3.32
CA GLY A 164 -11.93 5.02 -3.76
C GLY A 164 -11.77 6.03 -2.61
N ARG A 165 -11.78 7.31 -2.92
CA ARG A 165 -11.78 8.34 -1.89
C ARG A 165 -13.09 8.27 -1.11
N ASP A 166 -13.00 8.32 0.21
CA ASP A 166 -14.17 8.50 1.06
C ASP A 166 -14.85 9.85 0.75
N PRO A 167 -16.17 9.87 0.42
CA PRO A 167 -16.83 11.10 0.03
C PRO A 167 -16.90 12.15 1.15
N LEU A 168 -17.06 11.73 2.41
CA LEU A 168 -17.09 12.64 3.55
C LEU A 168 -15.70 13.29 3.74
N LEU A 169 -14.65 12.47 3.75
CA LEU A 169 -13.29 12.96 3.88
C LEU A 169 -12.92 13.90 2.72
N ALA A 170 -13.31 13.55 1.49
CA ALA A 170 -13.10 14.40 0.32
C ALA A 170 -13.82 15.76 0.46
N ALA A 171 -15.06 15.76 0.95
CA ALA A 171 -15.81 16.98 1.21
C ALA A 171 -15.17 17.83 2.31
N MET A 172 -14.72 17.22 3.41
CA MET A 172 -14.05 17.93 4.49
C MET A 172 -12.75 18.62 4.03
N ILE A 173 -11.97 17.94 3.17
CA ILE A 173 -10.76 18.51 2.57
C ILE A 173 -11.11 19.64 1.60
N THR A 174 -12.06 19.43 0.70
CA THR A 174 -12.46 20.42 -0.32
C THR A 174 -13.04 21.69 0.32
N ASN A 175 -13.78 21.55 1.41
CA ASN A 175 -14.35 22.69 2.15
C ASN A 175 -13.39 23.26 3.20
N HIS A 176 -12.13 22.89 3.18
CA HIS A 176 -11.09 23.36 4.12
C HIS A 176 -11.44 23.18 5.61
N VAL A 177 -12.28 22.20 5.94
CA VAL A 177 -12.55 21.81 7.33
C VAL A 177 -11.31 21.15 7.93
N ILE A 178 -10.68 20.26 7.15
CA ILE A 178 -9.41 19.62 7.49
C ILE A 178 -8.37 19.81 6.40
N GLN A 179 -7.10 19.76 6.79
CA GLN A 179 -5.98 19.81 5.87
C GLN A 179 -5.74 18.42 5.25
N ALA A 180 -5.43 18.40 3.94
CA ALA A 180 -5.02 17.18 3.25
C ALA A 180 -3.58 16.78 3.58
N ASP A 181 -3.33 15.47 3.58
CA ASP A 181 -1.97 14.92 3.61
C ASP A 181 -1.13 15.31 2.38
N ALA A 182 0.13 14.89 2.37
CA ALA A 182 1.07 15.17 1.27
C ALA A 182 0.59 14.70 -0.12
N PHE A 183 -0.40 13.83 -0.20
CA PHE A 183 -0.93 13.22 -1.43
C PHE A 183 -2.32 13.74 -1.81
N GLY A 184 -2.94 14.56 -0.96
CA GLY A 184 -4.31 15.04 -1.16
C GLY A 184 -5.37 13.93 -1.08
N ARG A 185 -5.07 12.83 -0.39
CA ARG A 185 -5.94 11.64 -0.36
C ARG A 185 -6.51 11.33 1.01
N GLY A 186 -5.79 11.66 2.05
CA GLY A 186 -6.14 11.49 3.45
C GLY A 186 -5.99 12.77 4.25
N PRO A 187 -6.26 12.74 5.55
CA PRO A 187 -6.08 13.89 6.42
C PRO A 187 -4.62 14.08 6.81
N GLN A 188 -4.19 15.33 6.93
CA GLN A 188 -2.98 15.67 7.65
C GLN A 188 -3.23 15.50 9.15
N LEU A 189 -2.31 14.85 9.84
CA LEU A 189 -2.37 14.62 11.28
C LEU A 189 -1.25 15.34 12.01
N ALA A 190 -1.54 15.78 13.23
CA ALA A 190 -0.56 16.13 14.26
C ALA A 190 -0.06 14.87 14.98
N ASP A 191 0.92 15.03 15.90
CA ASP A 191 1.64 13.91 16.53
C ASP A 191 0.76 12.94 17.32
N ASN A 192 -0.33 13.38 17.89
CA ASN A 192 -1.25 12.58 18.71
C ASN A 192 -2.45 12.05 17.92
N LEU A 193 -2.33 11.90 16.60
CA LEU A 193 -3.39 11.50 15.68
C LEU A 193 -4.54 12.52 15.57
N GLN A 194 -4.41 13.73 16.08
CA GLN A 194 -5.37 14.79 15.84
C GLN A 194 -5.39 15.20 14.37
N LEU A 195 -6.60 15.43 13.84
CA LEU A 195 -6.78 16.00 12.52
C LEU A 195 -6.24 17.45 12.54
N CYS A 196 -5.56 17.85 11.47
CA CYS A 196 -5.24 19.25 11.25
C CYS A 196 -6.42 19.94 10.57
N SER A 197 -6.87 21.07 11.10
CA SER A 197 -7.86 21.95 10.49
C SER A 197 -7.32 22.57 9.20
N GLY A 198 -8.17 23.18 8.39
CA GLY A 198 -7.79 23.77 7.12
C GLY A 198 -6.69 24.85 7.21
N ASN A 199 -6.49 25.46 8.37
CA ASN A 199 -5.40 26.41 8.67
C ASN A 199 -4.14 25.74 9.27
N GLY A 200 -4.10 24.42 9.35
CA GLY A 200 -2.96 23.64 9.81
C GLY A 200 -2.87 23.40 11.31
N ASN A 201 -3.74 23.97 12.12
CA ASN A 201 -3.76 23.75 13.57
C ASN A 201 -4.45 22.42 13.92
N PRO A 202 -4.03 21.73 15.00
CA PRO A 202 -4.73 20.55 15.48
C PRO A 202 -6.22 20.84 15.78
N TYR A 203 -7.09 19.94 15.33
CA TYR A 203 -8.53 20.05 15.59
C TYR A 203 -8.82 19.54 17.02
N PRO A 204 -9.43 20.35 17.91
CA PRO A 204 -9.47 20.05 19.36
C PRO A 204 -10.06 18.69 19.73
N SER A 205 -11.02 18.18 18.98
CA SER A 205 -11.76 16.94 19.28
C SER A 205 -11.86 16.00 18.10
N GLY A 206 -11.05 16.20 17.04
CA GLY A 206 -11.04 15.35 15.85
C GLY A 206 -9.77 14.51 15.75
N TYR A 207 -9.93 13.20 15.60
CA TYR A 207 -8.82 12.25 15.50
C TYR A 207 -8.98 11.35 14.27
N GLY A 208 -7.86 10.89 13.71
CA GLY A 208 -7.84 9.97 12.57
C GLY A 208 -7.08 8.70 12.89
N ILE A 209 -7.68 7.53 12.62
CA ILE A 209 -7.02 6.22 12.72
C ILE A 209 -7.30 5.38 11.49
N GLY A 210 -6.44 4.40 11.24
CA GLY A 210 -6.62 3.42 10.17
C GLY A 210 -6.03 3.85 8.83
N ALA A 211 -6.42 3.15 7.77
CA ALA A 211 -5.81 3.26 6.43
C ALA A 211 -5.87 4.67 5.82
N MET A 212 -6.87 5.46 6.18
CA MET A 212 -7.00 6.85 5.73
C MET A 212 -5.83 7.75 6.18
N THR A 213 -5.11 7.35 7.22
CA THR A 213 -4.00 8.12 7.80
C THR A 213 -2.64 7.79 7.19
N ALA A 214 -2.58 6.87 6.21
CA ALA A 214 -1.33 6.38 5.63
C ALA A 214 -0.45 7.48 5.02
N GLY A 215 -1.03 8.54 4.50
CA GLY A 215 -0.27 9.67 3.97
C GLY A 215 0.52 10.42 5.04
N SER A 216 -0.07 10.62 6.22
CA SER A 216 0.59 11.25 7.37
C SER A 216 1.46 10.28 8.15
N GLU A 217 0.96 9.06 8.40
CA GLU A 217 1.55 8.09 9.32
C GLU A 217 2.48 7.05 8.67
N GLY A 218 2.38 6.85 7.35
CA GLY A 218 3.14 5.83 6.64
C GLY A 218 2.43 4.48 6.59
N ASP A 219 3.08 3.43 7.09
CA ASP A 219 2.58 2.05 6.99
C ASP A 219 1.56 1.71 8.09
N VAL A 220 0.30 2.04 7.85
CA VAL A 220 -0.82 1.86 8.81
C VAL A 220 -1.96 0.98 8.30
N VAL A 221 -1.75 0.21 7.24
CA VAL A 221 -2.84 -0.55 6.58
C VAL A 221 -3.09 -1.93 7.22
N GLY A 222 -2.18 -2.43 8.04
CA GLY A 222 -2.33 -3.73 8.71
C GLY A 222 -3.14 -3.65 10.01
N ALA A 223 -3.92 -4.70 10.31
CA ALA A 223 -4.74 -4.78 11.53
C ALA A 223 -3.94 -4.50 12.81
N THR A 224 -2.73 -5.05 12.92
CA THR A 224 -1.84 -4.82 14.07
C THR A 224 -1.40 -3.37 14.22
N THR A 225 -1.19 -2.67 13.10
CA THR A 225 -0.81 -1.25 13.12
C THR A 225 -1.99 -0.37 13.48
N ILE A 226 -3.18 -0.68 12.96
CA ILE A 226 -4.41 0.03 13.30
C ILE A 226 -4.75 -0.16 14.79
N ALA A 227 -4.62 -1.38 15.31
CA ALA A 227 -4.83 -1.66 16.74
C ALA A 227 -3.85 -0.88 17.62
N ARG A 228 -2.60 -0.73 17.20
CA ARG A 228 -1.60 0.08 17.91
C ARG A 228 -1.94 1.56 17.89
N GLN A 229 -2.42 2.10 16.75
CA GLN A 229 -2.94 3.47 16.69
C GLN A 229 -4.12 3.68 17.65
N ALA A 230 -5.08 2.74 17.66
CA ALA A 230 -6.25 2.79 18.52
C ALA A 230 -5.86 2.77 20.01
N ALA A 231 -4.92 1.90 20.40
CA ALA A 231 -4.40 1.83 21.77
C ALA A 231 -3.69 3.14 22.18
N SER A 232 -2.84 3.69 21.30
CA SER A 232 -2.14 4.96 21.53
C SER A 232 -3.11 6.13 21.69
N LEU A 233 -4.15 6.17 20.85
CA LEU A 233 -5.18 7.20 20.96
C LEU A 233 -6.01 7.06 22.24
N ALA A 234 -6.40 5.83 22.60
CA ALA A 234 -7.14 5.59 23.84
C ALA A 234 -6.34 6.07 25.07
N HIS A 235 -5.05 5.75 25.12
CA HIS A 235 -4.15 6.23 26.20
C HIS A 235 -4.08 7.76 26.25
N HIS A 236 -3.88 8.40 25.09
CA HIS A 236 -3.88 9.87 25.01
C HIS A 236 -5.18 10.52 25.50
N LEU A 237 -6.32 9.91 25.20
CA LEU A 237 -7.62 10.43 25.59
C LEU A 237 -7.93 10.22 27.09
N THR A 238 -7.34 9.19 27.70
CA THR A 238 -7.54 8.88 29.14
C THR A 238 -6.56 9.58 30.06
N ASP A 239 -5.34 9.89 29.58
CA ASP A 239 -4.33 10.62 30.36
C ASP A 239 -4.68 12.10 30.61
N GLY A 240 -5.68 12.62 29.92
CA GLY A 240 -6.20 13.99 30.09
C GLY A 240 -7.46 14.09 30.97
N LEU A 241 -7.92 12.94 31.50
CA LEU A 241 -9.04 12.87 32.47
C LEU A 241 -8.50 12.68 33.88
#